data_b7797e68896b9c1862ac9ea26e1d7096
#
_entry.id   b7797e68896b9c1862ac9ea26e1d7096
#
_cell.length_a   1.000
_cell.length_b   1.000
_cell.length_c   1.000
_cell.angle_alpha   90.00
_cell.angle_beta   90.00
_cell.angle_gamma   90.00
#
_symmetry.space_group_name_H-M   'P 1'
#
loop_
_entity.id
_entity.type
_entity.pdbx_description
1 polymer ?
#
loop_
_entity_poly.entity_id
_entity_poly.type
_entity_poly.pdbx_seq_one_letter_code
_entity_poly.pdbx_strand_id
1 'polypeptide(L)'
;VALRALAARGYEAQSLFWLSAWQRRYRAEVPLICRARERWRLLLELHWALVELPYYIDAIPGADIWQNAVPAPGLPGAFVPDPATLLLHSCAHAAFHHSHDERLLWLLDVERLLRLPTLDWEIVLARATRWRLSAVLFKRLALAQSRLGASAPPAVMARLAHSAPDRWEQRMIGLGDEQPGRAWRRARISWLAFGARQRLRYSAW
;
A
#
# COMPACT_ATOMS: atom_id res chain seq x y z
N VAL A 1 -6.08 8.64 19.84
CA VAL A 1 -4.99 9.58 20.19
C VAL A 1 -4.59 10.41 18.98
N ALA A 2 -4.14 9.82 17.85
CA ALA A 2 -3.62 10.55 16.69
C ALA A 2 -4.60 11.59 16.12
N LEU A 3 -5.87 11.22 15.88
CA LEU A 3 -6.88 12.15 15.35
C LEU A 3 -7.08 13.38 16.25
N ARG A 4 -7.09 13.20 17.59
CA ARG A 4 -7.19 14.34 18.52
C ARG A 4 -5.97 15.25 18.46
N ALA A 5 -4.76 14.68 18.35
CA ALA A 5 -3.54 15.45 18.23
C ALA A 5 -3.48 16.25 16.91
N LEU A 6 -3.98 15.68 15.81
CA LEU A 6 -4.09 16.35 14.51
C LEU A 6 -5.16 17.42 14.50
N ALA A 7 -6.33 17.16 15.09
CA ALA A 7 -7.39 18.15 15.23
C ALA A 7 -6.92 19.39 16.03
N ALA A 8 -6.15 19.19 17.11
CA ALA A 8 -5.55 20.29 17.86
C ALA A 8 -4.55 21.14 17.05
N ARG A 9 -4.11 20.66 15.89
CA ARG A 9 -3.24 21.36 14.93
C ARG A 9 -3.99 21.86 13.69
N GLY A 10 -5.33 21.84 13.71
CA GLY A 10 -6.17 22.36 12.65
C GLY A 10 -6.39 21.38 11.48
N TYR A 11 -6.10 20.10 11.66
CA TYR A 11 -6.47 19.08 10.68
C TYR A 11 -7.89 18.59 10.92
N GLU A 12 -8.70 18.64 9.87
CA GLU A 12 -10.10 18.21 9.89
C GLU A 12 -10.31 17.03 8.95
N ALA A 13 -11.08 16.02 9.37
CA ALA A 13 -11.50 14.95 8.48
C ALA A 13 -12.43 15.53 7.40
N GLN A 14 -12.22 15.15 6.15
CA GLN A 14 -13.06 15.61 5.03
C GLN A 14 -14.53 15.23 5.20
N SER A 15 -14.83 14.17 5.92
CA SER A 15 -16.18 13.73 6.25
C SER A 15 -16.18 12.92 7.55
N LEU A 16 -17.20 13.11 8.38
CA LEU A 16 -17.43 12.30 9.57
C LEU A 16 -17.68 10.83 9.25
N PHE A 17 -18.15 10.53 8.04
CA PHE A 17 -18.30 9.17 7.54
C PHE A 17 -16.97 8.38 7.62
N TRP A 18 -15.82 9.02 7.35
CA TRP A 18 -14.50 8.41 7.43
C TRP A 18 -14.09 7.96 8.85
N LEU A 19 -14.81 8.41 9.86
CA LEU A 19 -14.57 8.05 11.26
C LEU A 19 -15.50 6.96 11.78
N SER A 20 -16.43 6.47 10.95
CA SER A 20 -17.34 5.39 11.33
C SER A 20 -16.61 4.09 11.67
N ALA A 21 -17.24 3.22 12.46
CA ALA A 21 -16.69 1.90 12.79
C ALA A 21 -16.47 1.05 11.54
N TRP A 22 -17.35 1.19 10.55
CA TRP A 22 -17.24 0.53 9.25
C TRP A 22 -15.98 0.97 8.50
N GLN A 23 -15.74 2.28 8.39
CA GLN A 23 -14.54 2.81 7.72
C GLN A 23 -13.27 2.32 8.40
N ARG A 24 -13.21 2.35 9.73
CA ARG A 24 -12.06 1.83 10.47
C ARG A 24 -11.78 0.35 10.25
N ARG A 25 -12.83 -0.44 9.95
CA ARG A 25 -12.68 -1.88 9.71
C ARG A 25 -12.29 -2.24 8.27
N TYR A 26 -12.76 -1.46 7.29
CA TYR A 26 -12.68 -1.82 5.87
C TYR A 26 -11.89 -0.84 5.00
N ARG A 27 -11.41 0.22 5.59
CA ARG A 27 -10.52 1.18 4.95
C ARG A 27 -9.16 1.15 5.62
N ALA A 28 -8.15 1.67 4.92
CA ALA A 28 -6.77 1.72 5.43
C ALA A 28 -6.41 3.09 6.01
N GLU A 29 -7.21 4.11 5.73
CA GLU A 29 -6.84 5.50 5.95
C GLU A 29 -8.04 6.41 6.19
N VAL A 30 -7.76 7.60 6.70
CA VAL A 30 -8.68 8.74 6.70
C VAL A 30 -7.95 9.98 6.15
N PRO A 31 -8.51 10.63 5.11
CA PRO A 31 -7.96 11.88 4.60
C PRO A 31 -8.35 13.04 5.52
N LEU A 32 -7.36 13.84 5.86
CA LEU A 32 -7.47 15.04 6.69
C LEU A 32 -6.99 16.25 5.91
N ILE A 33 -7.64 17.39 6.09
CA ILE A 33 -7.22 18.66 5.50
C ILE A 33 -6.88 19.64 6.61
N CYS A 34 -5.72 20.28 6.51
CA CYS A 34 -5.39 21.48 7.25
C CYS A 34 -5.39 22.68 6.32
N ARG A 35 -6.10 23.72 6.69
CA ARG A 35 -6.05 25.03 6.01
C ARG A 35 -4.94 25.87 6.63
N ALA A 36 -3.71 25.63 6.20
CA ALA A 36 -2.55 26.40 6.63
C ALA A 36 -2.49 27.69 5.81
N ARG A 37 -2.95 28.81 6.40
CA ARG A 37 -3.07 30.13 5.78
C ARG A 37 -4.06 30.14 4.60
N GLU A 38 -4.57 31.27 4.18
CA GLU A 38 -5.66 31.43 3.19
C GLU A 38 -5.42 30.77 1.82
N ARG A 39 -4.18 30.40 1.49
CA ARG A 39 -3.78 29.90 0.16
C ARG A 39 -3.41 28.43 0.10
N TRP A 40 -3.12 27.76 1.22
CA TRP A 40 -2.58 26.39 1.18
C TRP A 40 -3.51 25.42 1.89
N ARG A 41 -3.84 24.35 1.19
CA ARG A 41 -4.49 23.18 1.77
C ARG A 41 -3.47 22.06 1.86
N LEU A 42 -3.17 21.59 3.05
CA LEU A 42 -2.32 20.44 3.28
C LEU A 42 -3.24 19.22 3.43
N LEU A 43 -3.07 18.27 2.53
CA LEU A 43 -3.70 16.96 2.64
C LEU A 43 -2.77 16.05 3.43
N LEU A 44 -3.31 15.39 4.44
CA LEU A 44 -2.65 14.37 5.23
C LEU A 44 -3.54 13.15 5.27
N GLU A 45 -3.00 11.99 4.93
CA GLU A 45 -3.71 10.71 5.04
C GLU A 45 -3.18 9.97 6.27
N LEU A 46 -4.07 9.77 7.25
CA LEU A 46 -3.73 9.00 8.45
C LEU A 46 -4.06 7.54 8.19
N HIS A 47 -3.02 6.74 7.97
CA HIS A 47 -3.14 5.31 7.71
C HIS A 47 -3.09 4.48 8.98
N TRP A 48 -3.83 3.35 9.01
CA TRP A 48 -3.71 2.27 9.99
C TRP A 48 -3.46 0.91 9.33
N ALA A 49 -3.45 0.86 8.01
CA ALA A 49 -3.01 -0.29 7.23
C ALA A 49 -2.19 0.18 6.02
N LEU A 50 -1.34 -0.71 5.51
CA LEU A 50 -0.40 -0.38 4.43
C LEU A 50 -1.10 -0.33 3.06
N VAL A 51 -2.14 -1.12 2.86
CA VAL A 51 -2.89 -1.27 1.61
C VAL A 51 -4.38 -1.20 1.89
N GLU A 52 -5.12 -0.45 1.09
CA GLU A 52 -6.57 -0.21 1.27
C GLU A 52 -7.45 -1.44 0.98
N LEU A 53 -6.90 -2.51 0.42
CA LEU A 53 -7.70 -3.71 0.15
C LEU A 53 -7.94 -4.50 1.44
N PRO A 54 -9.19 -4.84 1.77
CA PRO A 54 -9.52 -5.53 3.01
C PRO A 54 -8.76 -6.83 3.24
N TYR A 55 -8.47 -7.55 2.17
CA TYR A 55 -7.63 -8.75 2.23
C TYR A 55 -6.23 -8.46 2.81
N TYR A 56 -5.60 -7.38 2.40
CA TYR A 56 -4.26 -7.00 2.85
C TYR A 56 -4.27 -6.31 4.21
N ILE A 57 -5.37 -5.72 4.65
CA ILE A 57 -5.50 -5.16 6.00
C ILE A 57 -5.24 -6.25 7.05
N ASP A 58 -5.76 -7.46 6.81
CA ASP A 58 -5.56 -8.59 7.72
C ASP A 58 -4.24 -9.36 7.42
N ALA A 59 -3.74 -9.33 6.18
CA ALA A 59 -2.54 -10.06 5.78
C ALA A 59 -1.23 -9.33 6.14
N ILE A 60 -1.27 -7.99 6.31
CA ILE A 60 -0.12 -7.17 6.65
C ILE A 60 -0.32 -6.58 8.06
N PRO A 61 0.21 -7.22 9.11
CA PRO A 61 0.05 -6.72 10.47
C PRO A 61 0.72 -5.35 10.65
N GLY A 62 -0.03 -4.37 11.17
CA GLY A 62 0.53 -3.03 11.45
C GLY A 62 1.72 -3.08 12.42
N ALA A 63 1.75 -4.07 13.34
CA ALA A 63 2.88 -4.28 14.23
C ALA A 63 4.20 -4.55 13.49
N ASP A 64 4.15 -5.27 12.36
CA ASP A 64 5.34 -5.55 11.54
C ASP A 64 5.97 -4.28 10.99
N ILE A 65 5.13 -3.30 10.62
CA ILE A 65 5.59 -2.02 10.08
C ILE A 65 6.28 -1.22 11.19
N TRP A 66 5.67 -1.13 12.38
CA TRP A 66 6.20 -0.36 13.49
C TRP A 66 7.46 -0.97 14.11
N GLN A 67 7.52 -2.30 14.24
CA GLN A 67 8.68 -2.99 14.81
C GLN A 67 9.93 -2.83 13.96
N ASN A 68 9.78 -2.63 12.65
CA ASN A 68 10.89 -2.48 11.72
C ASN A 68 11.06 -1.03 11.22
N ALA A 69 10.31 -0.08 11.78
CA ALA A 69 10.46 1.32 11.44
C ALA A 69 11.83 1.85 11.86
N VAL A 70 12.42 2.70 11.02
CA VAL A 70 13.73 3.31 11.26
C VAL A 70 13.59 4.81 11.51
N PRO A 71 14.52 5.45 12.22
CA PRO A 71 14.49 6.90 12.40
C PRO A 71 14.45 7.64 11.06
N ALA A 72 13.58 8.63 10.95
CA ALA A 72 13.46 9.45 9.75
C ALA A 72 14.67 10.40 9.61
N PRO A 73 15.41 10.39 8.47
CA PRO A 73 16.52 11.30 8.27
C PRO A 73 16.07 12.77 8.37
N GLY A 74 16.78 13.55 9.18
CA GLY A 74 16.50 14.98 9.34
C GLY A 74 15.24 15.36 10.12
N LEU A 75 14.52 14.39 10.70
CA LEU A 75 13.31 14.61 11.50
C LEU A 75 13.42 13.91 12.86
N PRO A 76 14.05 14.52 13.86
CA PRO A 76 14.22 13.91 15.19
C PRO A 76 12.87 13.48 15.81
N GLY A 77 12.82 12.26 16.31
CA GLY A 77 11.62 11.69 16.93
C GLY A 77 10.57 11.15 15.95
N ALA A 78 10.78 11.31 14.64
CA ALA A 78 9.96 10.68 13.62
C ALA A 78 10.58 9.35 13.15
N PHE A 79 9.73 8.45 12.68
CA PHE A 79 10.10 7.16 12.13
C PHE A 79 9.48 6.97 10.75
N VAL A 80 10.16 6.23 9.90
CA VAL A 80 9.70 5.82 8.57
C VAL A 80 9.77 4.29 8.46
N PRO A 81 8.94 3.67 7.63
CA PRO A 81 9.08 2.25 7.34
C PRO A 81 10.49 1.95 6.80
N ASP A 82 11.02 0.79 7.14
CA ASP A 82 12.32 0.35 6.59
C ASP A 82 12.27 0.18 5.06
N PRO A 83 13.42 0.17 4.36
CA PRO A 83 13.48 0.12 2.90
C PRO A 83 12.71 -1.05 2.26
N ALA A 84 12.71 -2.22 2.90
CA ALA A 84 11.97 -3.38 2.39
C ALA A 84 10.45 -3.16 2.46
N THR A 85 9.95 -2.61 3.55
CA THR A 85 8.53 -2.22 3.71
C THR A 85 8.16 -1.13 2.71
N LEU A 86 9.00 -0.10 2.53
CA LEU A 86 8.74 0.98 1.57
C LEU A 86 8.66 0.44 0.14
N LEU A 87 9.56 -0.46 -0.26
CA LEU A 87 9.52 -1.06 -1.59
C LEU A 87 8.23 -1.86 -1.82
N LEU A 88 7.85 -2.71 -0.87
CA LEU A 88 6.61 -3.50 -0.95
C LEU A 88 5.37 -2.60 -0.95
N HIS A 89 5.36 -1.54 -0.14
CA HIS A 89 4.28 -0.55 -0.13
C HIS A 89 4.17 0.17 -1.47
N SER A 90 5.27 0.71 -2.01
CA SER A 90 5.27 1.42 -3.30
C SER A 90 4.77 0.53 -4.43
N CYS A 91 5.19 -0.74 -4.47
CA CYS A 91 4.71 -1.71 -5.45
C CYS A 91 3.20 -2.01 -5.29
N ALA A 92 2.74 -2.24 -4.06
CA ALA A 92 1.35 -2.55 -3.77
C ALA A 92 0.43 -1.33 -4.00
N HIS A 93 0.85 -0.14 -3.57
CA HIS A 93 0.13 1.11 -3.78
C HIS A 93 -0.08 1.38 -5.28
N ALA A 94 0.99 1.33 -6.07
CA ALA A 94 0.90 1.50 -7.52
C ALA A 94 0.01 0.42 -8.18
N ALA A 95 0.02 -0.81 -7.69
CA ALA A 95 -0.78 -1.89 -8.26
C ALA A 95 -2.27 -1.76 -7.93
N PHE A 96 -2.62 -1.39 -6.70
CA PHE A 96 -4.00 -1.49 -6.22
C PHE A 96 -4.74 -0.16 -6.18
N HIS A 97 -4.05 0.94 -5.91
CA HIS A 97 -4.67 2.28 -5.89
C HIS A 97 -4.67 2.95 -7.27
N HIS A 98 -3.67 2.65 -8.10
CA HIS A 98 -3.40 3.39 -9.33
C HIS A 98 -3.20 2.48 -10.56
N SER A 99 -3.73 1.29 -10.56
CA SER A 99 -3.51 0.28 -11.60
C SER A 99 -3.87 0.73 -13.04
N HIS A 100 -4.63 1.82 -13.20
CA HIS A 100 -4.99 2.39 -14.52
C HIS A 100 -4.18 3.62 -14.91
N ASP A 101 -3.36 4.14 -14.00
CA ASP A 101 -2.64 5.38 -14.18
C ASP A 101 -1.16 5.05 -13.93
N GLU A 102 -0.49 4.51 -14.95
CA GLU A 102 0.94 4.21 -14.88
C GLU A 102 1.76 5.51 -14.89
N ARG A 103 1.80 6.19 -13.75
CA ARG A 103 2.65 7.37 -13.61
C ARG A 103 4.10 6.95 -13.43
N LEU A 104 4.98 7.54 -14.23
CA LEU A 104 6.43 7.36 -14.09
C LEU A 104 6.92 7.68 -12.68
N LEU A 105 6.25 8.61 -11.97
CA LEU A 105 6.61 8.98 -10.61
C LEU A 105 6.67 7.78 -9.67
N TRP A 106 5.71 6.86 -9.74
CA TRP A 106 5.70 5.66 -8.88
C TRP A 106 6.79 4.66 -9.25
N LEU A 107 7.14 4.59 -10.54
CA LEU A 107 8.27 3.77 -10.98
C LEU A 107 9.60 4.39 -10.56
N LEU A 108 9.70 5.73 -10.53
CA LEU A 108 10.86 6.44 -9.99
C LEU A 108 11.04 6.20 -8.49
N ASP A 109 9.95 6.12 -7.72
CA ASP A 109 10.03 5.77 -6.30
C ASP A 109 10.57 4.35 -6.11
N VAL A 110 10.10 3.38 -6.89
CA VAL A 110 10.65 2.01 -6.91
C VAL A 110 12.14 2.06 -7.29
N GLU A 111 12.50 2.73 -8.37
CA GLU A 111 13.88 2.84 -8.85
C GLU A 111 14.83 3.43 -7.77
N ARG A 112 14.42 4.48 -7.08
CA ARG A 112 15.18 5.08 -5.97
C ARG A 112 15.38 4.11 -4.82
N LEU A 113 14.33 3.36 -4.46
CA LEU A 113 14.43 2.35 -3.40
C LEU A 113 15.39 1.21 -3.78
N LEU A 114 15.41 0.81 -5.07
CA LEU A 114 16.36 -0.21 -5.55
C LEU A 114 17.82 0.22 -5.44
N ARG A 115 18.12 1.51 -5.43
CA ARG A 115 19.49 2.06 -5.29
C ARG A 115 19.93 2.20 -3.83
N LEU A 116 19.06 1.96 -2.86
CA LEU A 116 19.43 2.08 -1.45
C LEU A 116 20.39 0.95 -1.05
N PRO A 117 21.58 1.26 -0.52
CA PRO A 117 22.53 0.25 -0.08
C PRO A 117 22.02 -0.54 1.14
N THR A 118 21.03 -0.01 1.83
CA THR A 118 20.39 -0.63 3.00
C THR A 118 19.23 -1.55 2.64
N LEU A 119 18.93 -1.73 1.34
CA LEU A 119 17.87 -2.63 0.90
C LEU A 119 18.31 -4.09 0.99
N ASP A 120 17.77 -4.81 1.95
CA ASP A 120 18.02 -6.24 2.15
C ASP A 120 17.00 -7.08 1.37
N TRP A 121 17.48 -7.76 0.34
CA TRP A 121 16.64 -8.58 -0.54
C TRP A 121 16.07 -9.83 0.12
N GLU A 122 16.75 -10.40 1.11
CA GLU A 122 16.21 -11.56 1.83
C GLU A 122 15.01 -11.13 2.70
N ILE A 123 15.10 -9.95 3.32
CA ILE A 123 13.96 -9.36 4.04
C ILE A 123 12.82 -9.03 3.09
N VAL A 124 13.11 -8.43 1.93
CA VAL A 124 12.10 -8.12 0.90
C VAL A 124 11.36 -9.38 0.47
N LEU A 125 12.08 -10.43 0.11
CA LEU A 125 11.49 -11.69 -0.38
C LEU A 125 10.69 -12.42 0.70
N ALA A 126 11.22 -12.48 1.93
CA ALA A 126 10.53 -13.09 3.06
C ALA A 126 9.20 -12.37 3.37
N ARG A 127 9.22 -11.03 3.39
CA ARG A 127 8.01 -10.22 3.60
C ARG A 127 7.05 -10.31 2.42
N ALA A 128 7.53 -10.25 1.17
CA ALA A 128 6.71 -10.40 -0.02
C ALA A 128 5.91 -11.71 0.02
N THR A 129 6.56 -12.81 0.39
CA THR A 129 5.92 -14.12 0.56
C THR A 129 4.88 -14.08 1.69
N ARG A 130 5.27 -13.60 2.89
CA ARG A 130 4.39 -13.54 4.05
C ARG A 130 3.18 -12.65 3.84
N TRP A 131 3.34 -11.52 3.17
CA TRP A 131 2.29 -10.55 2.89
C TRP A 131 1.55 -10.83 1.58
N ARG A 132 1.91 -11.91 0.87
CA ARG A 132 1.32 -12.31 -0.41
C ARG A 132 1.39 -11.20 -1.47
N LEU A 133 2.55 -10.59 -1.57
CA LEU A 133 2.88 -9.53 -2.51
C LEU A 133 3.95 -9.95 -3.54
N SER A 134 4.36 -11.23 -3.58
CA SER A 134 5.46 -11.71 -4.45
C SER A 134 5.18 -11.43 -5.93
N ALA A 135 4.00 -11.72 -6.40
CA ALA A 135 3.63 -11.50 -7.80
C ALA A 135 3.44 -10.00 -8.13
N VAL A 136 2.92 -9.22 -7.18
CA VAL A 136 2.85 -7.75 -7.31
C VAL A 136 4.25 -7.16 -7.40
N LEU A 137 5.15 -7.59 -6.52
CA LEU A 137 6.55 -7.15 -6.52
C LEU A 137 7.22 -7.50 -7.84
N PHE A 138 7.13 -8.77 -8.29
CA PHE A 138 7.69 -9.21 -9.58
C PHE A 138 7.24 -8.34 -10.74
N LYS A 139 5.93 -8.14 -10.87
CA LYS A 139 5.33 -7.37 -11.95
C LYS A 139 5.81 -5.91 -11.94
N ARG A 140 5.89 -5.28 -10.77
CA ARG A 140 6.34 -3.88 -10.63
C ARG A 140 7.84 -3.71 -10.86
N LEU A 141 8.67 -4.66 -10.42
CA LEU A 141 10.10 -4.66 -10.72
C LEU A 141 10.36 -4.85 -12.23
N ALA A 142 9.67 -5.79 -12.87
CA ALA A 142 9.76 -5.99 -14.33
C ALA A 142 9.34 -4.73 -15.10
N LEU A 143 8.30 -4.03 -14.65
CA LEU A 143 7.86 -2.78 -15.25
C LEU A 143 8.88 -1.66 -15.05
N ALA A 144 9.44 -1.50 -13.84
CA ALA A 144 10.49 -0.52 -13.57
C ALA A 144 11.74 -0.79 -14.42
N GLN A 145 12.11 -2.05 -14.60
CA GLN A 145 13.21 -2.44 -15.48
C GLN A 145 12.92 -2.07 -16.92
N SER A 146 11.74 -2.37 -17.45
CA SER A 146 11.38 -2.12 -18.85
C SER A 146 11.24 -0.63 -19.16
N ARG A 147 10.78 0.19 -18.22
CA ARG A 147 10.50 1.62 -18.44
C ARG A 147 11.66 2.54 -18.07
N LEU A 148 12.44 2.19 -17.06
CA LEU A 148 13.47 3.05 -16.48
C LEU A 148 14.86 2.40 -16.49
N GLY A 149 15.00 1.16 -16.94
CA GLY A 149 16.25 0.40 -16.84
C GLY A 149 16.63 0.05 -15.40
N ALA A 150 15.73 0.30 -14.43
CA ALA A 150 15.95 -0.02 -13.02
C ALA A 150 15.87 -1.54 -12.82
N SER A 151 16.95 -2.16 -12.30
CA SER A 151 16.98 -3.62 -12.17
C SER A 151 17.19 -4.07 -10.73
N ALA A 152 16.35 -5.02 -10.32
CA ALA A 152 16.65 -5.87 -9.16
C ALA A 152 17.70 -6.93 -9.55
N PRO A 153 18.43 -7.52 -8.58
CA PRO A 153 19.37 -8.59 -8.87
C PRO A 153 18.72 -9.74 -9.65
N PRO A 154 19.40 -10.32 -10.67
CA PRO A 154 18.84 -11.41 -11.47
C PRO A 154 18.36 -12.60 -10.64
N ALA A 155 19.09 -12.96 -9.57
CA ALA A 155 18.69 -14.02 -8.65
C ALA A 155 17.36 -13.72 -7.93
N VAL A 156 17.11 -12.47 -7.56
CA VAL A 156 15.86 -12.04 -6.96
C VAL A 156 14.72 -12.19 -7.96
N MET A 157 14.91 -11.70 -9.19
CA MET A 157 13.90 -11.83 -10.25
C MET A 157 13.59 -13.28 -10.56
N ALA A 158 14.60 -14.15 -10.61
CA ALA A 158 14.42 -15.59 -10.80
C ALA A 158 13.62 -16.21 -9.64
N ARG A 159 13.94 -15.90 -8.39
CA ARG A 159 13.18 -16.38 -7.22
C ARG A 159 11.72 -15.93 -7.27
N LEU A 160 11.45 -14.68 -7.60
CA LEU A 160 10.10 -14.15 -7.73
C LEU A 160 9.33 -14.81 -8.90
N ALA A 161 9.98 -15.04 -10.04
CA ALA A 161 9.38 -15.72 -11.19
C ALA A 161 8.96 -17.16 -10.88
N HIS A 162 9.73 -17.86 -10.02
CA HIS A 162 9.43 -19.22 -9.57
C HIS A 162 8.49 -19.27 -8.35
N SER A 163 8.25 -18.14 -7.69
CA SER A 163 7.25 -18.04 -6.63
C SER A 163 5.87 -18.12 -7.25
N ALA A 164 5.29 -19.32 -7.28
CA ALA A 164 3.93 -19.49 -7.77
C ALA A 164 2.99 -18.64 -6.92
N PRO A 165 2.38 -17.57 -7.48
CA PRO A 165 1.42 -16.79 -6.73
C PRO A 165 0.24 -17.68 -6.35
N ASP A 166 -0.25 -17.56 -5.12
CA ASP A 166 -1.44 -18.27 -4.73
C ASP A 166 -2.66 -17.76 -5.55
N ARG A 167 -3.73 -18.56 -5.56
CA ARG A 167 -4.96 -18.23 -6.33
C ARG A 167 -5.55 -16.86 -5.97
N TRP A 168 -5.31 -16.37 -4.75
CA TRP A 168 -5.78 -15.06 -4.30
C TRP A 168 -4.91 -13.93 -4.81
N GLU A 169 -3.60 -14.09 -4.76
CA GLU A 169 -2.64 -13.15 -5.29
C GLU A 169 -2.83 -12.99 -6.81
N GLN A 170 -2.96 -14.11 -7.54
CA GLN A 170 -3.29 -14.08 -8.98
C GLN A 170 -4.58 -13.32 -9.26
N ARG A 171 -5.60 -13.56 -8.46
CA ARG A 171 -6.90 -12.89 -8.60
C ARG A 171 -6.82 -11.39 -8.31
N MET A 172 -6.05 -10.98 -7.29
CA MET A 172 -5.86 -9.57 -6.96
C MET A 172 -5.12 -8.84 -8.07
N ILE A 173 -4.08 -9.45 -8.64
CA ILE A 173 -3.32 -8.90 -9.78
C ILE A 173 -4.21 -8.80 -11.02
N GLY A 174 -4.95 -9.86 -11.35
CA GLY A 174 -5.88 -9.86 -12.50
C GLY A 174 -6.95 -8.77 -12.38
N LEU A 175 -7.47 -8.53 -11.19
CA LEU A 175 -8.41 -7.44 -10.94
C LEU A 175 -7.75 -6.06 -11.07
N GLY A 176 -6.43 -5.97 -10.87
CA GLY A 176 -5.65 -4.76 -11.13
C GLY A 176 -5.57 -4.42 -12.61
N ASP A 177 -5.58 -5.41 -13.49
CA ASP A 177 -5.43 -5.25 -14.95
C ASP A 177 -6.77 -5.05 -15.70
N GLU A 178 -7.90 -5.45 -15.10
CA GLU A 178 -9.24 -5.22 -15.68
C GLU A 178 -9.59 -3.72 -15.69
N GLN A 179 -10.26 -3.25 -16.76
CA GLN A 179 -10.72 -1.84 -16.92
C GLN A 179 -12.23 -1.63 -16.70
N PRO A 180 -12.86 -2.08 -15.62
CA PRO A 180 -14.21 -1.65 -15.28
C PRO A 180 -14.16 -0.28 -14.61
N GLY A 181 -15.28 0.45 -14.61
CA GLY A 181 -15.39 1.75 -13.94
C GLY A 181 -14.90 1.71 -12.48
N ARG A 182 -14.22 2.77 -12.03
CA ARG A 182 -13.48 2.80 -10.73
C ARG A 182 -14.31 2.32 -9.53
N ALA A 183 -15.56 2.73 -9.43
CA ALA A 183 -16.42 2.36 -8.31
C ALA A 183 -16.79 0.87 -8.32
N TRP A 184 -17.15 0.32 -9.48
CA TRP A 184 -17.51 -1.08 -9.63
C TRP A 184 -16.30 -2.01 -9.39
N ARG A 185 -15.12 -1.60 -9.85
CA ARG A 185 -13.89 -2.35 -9.60
C ARG A 185 -13.54 -2.40 -8.12
N ARG A 186 -13.59 -1.25 -7.41
CA ARG A 186 -13.37 -1.21 -5.96
C ARG A 186 -14.36 -2.12 -5.22
N ALA A 187 -15.64 -2.07 -5.58
CA ALA A 187 -16.66 -2.94 -5.02
C ALA A 187 -16.36 -4.42 -5.27
N ARG A 188 -16.00 -4.79 -6.51
CA ARG A 188 -15.67 -6.17 -6.89
C ARG A 188 -14.42 -6.67 -6.19
N ILE A 189 -13.35 -5.88 -6.14
CA ILE A 189 -12.11 -6.22 -5.42
C ILE A 189 -12.42 -6.42 -3.93
N SER A 190 -13.12 -5.49 -3.30
CA SER A 190 -13.50 -5.61 -1.89
C SER A 190 -14.34 -6.85 -1.65
N TRP A 191 -15.35 -7.08 -2.49
CA TRP A 191 -16.25 -8.24 -2.35
C TRP A 191 -15.55 -9.58 -2.54
N LEU A 192 -14.63 -9.69 -3.50
CA LEU A 192 -13.85 -10.90 -3.76
C LEU A 192 -12.75 -11.14 -2.71
N ALA A 193 -12.21 -10.06 -2.12
CA ALA A 193 -11.20 -10.15 -1.08
C ALA A 193 -11.77 -10.64 0.26
N PHE A 194 -13.08 -10.57 0.46
CA PHE A 194 -13.69 -11.04 1.69
C PHE A 194 -13.90 -12.56 1.69
N GLY A 195 -13.60 -13.21 2.81
CA GLY A 195 -14.13 -14.55 3.10
C GLY A 195 -15.65 -14.52 3.22
N ALA A 196 -16.33 -15.69 3.14
CA ALA A 196 -17.78 -15.76 3.12
C ALA A 196 -18.47 -15.00 4.28
N ARG A 197 -17.92 -15.09 5.51
CA ARG A 197 -18.45 -14.38 6.68
C ARG A 197 -18.28 -12.86 6.60
N GLN A 198 -17.19 -12.40 6.00
CA GLN A 198 -16.93 -10.97 5.79
C GLN A 198 -17.79 -10.41 4.67
N ARG A 199 -18.07 -11.18 3.61
CA ARG A 199 -18.99 -10.79 2.53
C ARG A 199 -20.38 -10.50 3.05
N LEU A 200 -20.94 -11.40 3.90
CA LEU A 200 -22.25 -11.19 4.52
C LEU A 200 -22.30 -9.91 5.35
N ARG A 201 -21.25 -9.62 6.12
CA ARG A 201 -21.17 -8.38 6.92
C ARG A 201 -21.01 -7.12 6.06
N TYR A 202 -20.32 -7.22 4.93
CA TYR A 202 -20.12 -6.10 4.00
C TYR A 202 -21.38 -5.80 3.19
N SER A 203 -22.15 -6.83 2.82
CA SER A 203 -23.40 -6.68 2.04
C SER A 203 -24.59 -6.21 2.88
N ALA A 204 -24.48 -6.26 4.20
CA ALA A 204 -25.53 -5.81 5.12
C ALA A 204 -25.46 -4.30 5.47
N TRP A 205 -24.56 -3.56 4.79
CA TRP A 205 -24.37 -2.11 4.89
C TRP A 205 -24.48 -1.46 3.52
#